data_e47a998907e2f68baa9b8c12d35053ce
#
_entry.id   e47a998907e2f68baa9b8c12d35053ce
#
_cell.length_a   1.000
_cell.length_b   1.000
_cell.length_c   1.000
_cell.angle_alpha   90.00
_cell.angle_beta   90.00
_cell.angle_gamma   90.00
#
_symmetry.space_group_name_H-M   'P 1'
#
loop_
_entity.id
_entity.type
_entity.pdbx_description
1 polymer ?
#
loop_
_entity_poly.entity_id
_entity_poly.type
_entity_poly.pdbx_seq_one_letter_code
_entity_poly.pdbx_strand_id
1 'polypeptide(L)'
;MNYFFDTSALIKLYHQEIGFEKTRSLYNEPTAEIYVSQLVYTEVYSAFYVKLRNKEIKDEKIILEAIHDFEIDMQYISVIAVDELIINKSKSLIIKFGMKHALRTLDALHLASVDVIAGMEEITFVTADVRQADTANDMGLKTINVITFSS
;
A
#
# COMPACT_ATOMS: atom_id res chain seq x y z
N MET A 1 9.69 -14.54 -0.99
CA MET A 1 9.70 -13.32 -0.13
C MET A 1 8.32 -12.72 -0.11
N ASN A 2 7.84 -12.19 1.04
CA ASN A 2 6.48 -11.69 1.17
C ASN A 2 6.48 -10.18 1.25
N TYR A 3 5.63 -9.54 0.46
CA TYR A 3 5.48 -8.09 0.41
C TYR A 3 4.05 -7.68 0.68
N PHE A 4 3.85 -6.72 1.57
CA PHE A 4 2.57 -6.06 1.75
C PHE A 4 2.63 -4.66 1.12
N PHE A 5 1.85 -4.46 0.06
CA PHE A 5 1.76 -3.16 -0.61
C PHE A 5 0.60 -2.35 -0.03
N ASP A 6 0.86 -1.13 0.40
CA ASP A 6 -0.21 -0.17 0.59
C ASP A 6 -0.70 0.38 -0.76
N THR A 7 -1.79 1.12 -0.75
CA THR A 7 -2.37 1.67 -1.98
C THR A 7 -1.40 2.62 -2.69
N SER A 8 -0.61 3.40 -1.96
CA SER A 8 0.32 4.38 -2.53
C SER A 8 1.44 3.74 -3.35
N ALA A 9 1.90 2.56 -2.94
CA ALA A 9 2.87 1.77 -3.70
C ALA A 9 2.18 0.97 -4.82
N LEU A 10 1.03 0.34 -4.54
CA LEU A 10 0.32 -0.52 -5.47
C LEU A 10 -0.07 0.21 -6.77
N ILE A 11 -0.61 1.43 -6.68
CA ILE A 11 -1.03 2.20 -7.86
C ILE A 11 0.11 2.51 -8.83
N LYS A 12 1.35 2.49 -8.37
CA LYS A 12 2.52 2.72 -9.22
C LYS A 12 2.73 1.61 -10.26
N LEU A 13 2.18 0.42 -10.04
CA LEU A 13 2.21 -0.65 -11.04
C LEU A 13 1.41 -0.29 -12.31
N TYR A 14 0.41 0.56 -12.17
CA TYR A 14 -0.57 0.88 -13.21
C TYR A 14 -0.43 2.29 -13.78
N HIS A 15 0.48 3.09 -13.24
CA HIS A 15 0.77 4.44 -13.72
C HIS A 15 2.25 4.75 -13.55
N GLN A 16 2.94 5.01 -14.68
CA GLN A 16 4.37 5.24 -14.70
C GLN A 16 4.72 6.60 -14.09
N GLU A 17 5.25 6.58 -12.87
CA GLU A 17 5.66 7.73 -12.09
C GLU A 17 6.87 7.37 -11.20
N ILE A 18 7.37 8.32 -10.39
CA ILE A 18 8.47 8.05 -9.44
C ILE A 18 8.11 6.86 -8.56
N GLY A 19 9.02 5.87 -8.49
CA GLY A 19 8.82 4.62 -7.74
C GLY A 19 8.27 3.45 -8.57
N PHE A 20 7.82 3.66 -9.80
CA PHE A 20 7.30 2.62 -10.68
C PHE A 20 8.28 1.44 -10.84
N GLU A 21 9.52 1.71 -11.25
CA GLU A 21 10.52 0.66 -11.50
C GLU A 21 10.83 -0.16 -10.25
N LYS A 22 10.94 0.51 -9.10
CA LYS A 22 11.18 -0.16 -7.82
C LYS A 22 10.00 -1.05 -7.43
N THR A 23 8.78 -0.51 -7.51
CA THR A 23 7.55 -1.26 -7.20
C THR A 23 7.40 -2.47 -8.11
N ARG A 24 7.61 -2.29 -9.41
CA ARG A 24 7.54 -3.36 -10.40
C ARG A 24 8.60 -4.45 -10.18
N SER A 25 9.80 -4.07 -9.79
CA SER A 25 10.88 -5.02 -9.46
C SER A 25 10.50 -5.92 -8.28
N LEU A 26 9.91 -5.35 -7.23
CA LEU A 26 9.44 -6.12 -6.07
C LEU A 26 8.26 -7.03 -6.43
N TYR A 27 7.30 -6.49 -7.17
CA TYR A 27 6.10 -7.22 -7.60
C TYR A 27 6.44 -8.44 -8.48
N ASN A 28 7.43 -8.31 -9.38
CA ASN A 28 7.83 -9.34 -10.32
C ASN A 28 8.94 -10.27 -9.78
N GLU A 29 9.30 -10.18 -8.51
CA GLU A 29 10.27 -11.10 -7.91
C GLU A 29 9.74 -12.55 -7.98
N PRO A 30 10.48 -13.53 -8.54
CA PRO A 30 9.94 -14.84 -8.93
C PRO A 30 9.30 -15.67 -7.81
N THR A 31 9.64 -15.38 -6.56
CA THR A 31 9.11 -16.10 -5.38
C THR A 31 8.30 -15.19 -4.45
N ALA A 32 7.94 -13.98 -4.94
CA ALA A 32 7.18 -13.03 -4.13
C ALA A 32 5.73 -13.47 -3.97
N GLU A 33 5.24 -13.41 -2.74
CA GLU A 33 3.82 -13.39 -2.43
C GLU A 33 3.43 -11.96 -2.09
N ILE A 34 2.38 -11.48 -2.74
CA ILE A 34 1.92 -10.10 -2.60
C ILE A 34 0.65 -10.08 -1.77
N TYR A 35 0.66 -9.24 -0.74
CA TYR A 35 -0.46 -9.01 0.16
C TYR A 35 -0.91 -7.55 0.08
N VAL A 36 -2.20 -7.33 0.21
CA VAL A 36 -2.80 -5.99 0.31
C VAL A 36 -3.94 -5.99 1.32
N SER A 37 -4.30 -4.83 1.84
CA SER A 37 -5.55 -4.65 2.57
C SER A 37 -6.74 -4.63 1.61
N GLN A 38 -7.89 -5.13 2.04
CA GLN A 38 -9.19 -5.01 1.35
C GLN A 38 -9.52 -3.55 0.97
N LEU A 39 -8.96 -2.58 1.64
CA LEU A 39 -9.15 -1.15 1.34
C LEU A 39 -8.75 -0.78 -0.09
N VAL A 40 -7.78 -1.49 -0.68
CA VAL A 40 -7.28 -1.16 -2.02
C VAL A 40 -8.37 -1.22 -3.08
N TYR A 41 -9.39 -2.06 -2.92
CA TYR A 41 -10.52 -2.14 -3.87
C TYR A 41 -11.22 -0.80 -4.10
N THR A 42 -11.28 0.04 -3.09
CA THR A 42 -11.88 1.38 -3.21
C THR A 42 -10.83 2.47 -3.35
N GLU A 43 -9.71 2.34 -2.63
CA GLU A 43 -8.68 3.38 -2.62
C GLU A 43 -7.97 3.53 -3.98
N VAL A 44 -7.78 2.46 -4.73
CA VAL A 44 -7.19 2.52 -6.08
C VAL A 44 -8.06 3.37 -7.01
N TYR A 45 -9.37 3.16 -7.01
CA TYR A 45 -10.32 3.99 -7.77
C TYR A 45 -10.23 5.46 -7.36
N SER A 46 -10.31 5.73 -6.07
CA SER A 46 -10.20 7.09 -5.53
C SER A 46 -8.88 7.76 -5.92
N ALA A 47 -7.77 7.05 -5.80
CA ALA A 47 -6.44 7.59 -6.12
C ALA A 47 -6.30 7.96 -7.60
N PHE A 48 -6.82 7.14 -8.53
CA PHE A 48 -6.79 7.46 -9.95
C PHE A 48 -7.67 8.65 -10.30
N TYR A 49 -8.87 8.76 -9.71
CA TYR A 49 -9.73 9.93 -9.93
C TYR A 49 -9.16 11.21 -9.32
N VAL A 50 -8.41 11.13 -8.21
CA VAL A 50 -7.62 12.27 -7.72
C VAL A 50 -6.58 12.72 -8.75
N LYS A 51 -5.87 11.78 -9.39
CA LYS A 51 -4.89 12.09 -10.45
C LYS A 51 -5.55 12.75 -11.67
N LEU A 52 -6.74 12.32 -12.05
CA LEU A 52 -7.51 12.96 -13.12
C LEU A 52 -7.91 14.39 -12.74
N ARG A 53 -8.48 14.58 -11.56
CA ARG A 53 -8.90 15.90 -11.06
C ARG A 53 -7.73 16.87 -10.95
N ASN A 54 -6.56 16.38 -10.55
CA ASN A 54 -5.34 17.17 -10.45
C ASN A 54 -4.60 17.34 -11.80
N LYS A 55 -5.16 16.80 -12.88
CA LYS A 55 -4.58 16.86 -14.24
C LYS A 55 -3.21 16.16 -14.38
N GLU A 56 -2.87 15.28 -13.47
CA GLU A 56 -1.71 14.40 -13.60
C GLU A 56 -1.95 13.34 -14.68
N ILE A 57 -3.18 12.86 -14.77
CA ILE A 57 -3.70 12.05 -15.89
C ILE A 57 -4.75 12.92 -16.60
N LYS A 58 -4.67 12.99 -17.93
CA LYS A 58 -5.50 13.91 -18.72
C LYS A 58 -6.74 13.26 -19.33
N ASP A 59 -6.77 11.94 -19.41
CA ASP A 59 -7.83 11.19 -20.07
C ASP A 59 -8.37 10.09 -19.14
N GLU A 60 -9.68 10.11 -18.89
CA GLU A 60 -10.36 9.09 -18.10
C GLU A 60 -10.19 7.68 -18.67
N LYS A 61 -10.02 7.55 -20.00
CA LYS A 61 -9.76 6.26 -20.64
C LYS A 61 -8.49 5.60 -20.09
N ILE A 62 -7.44 6.36 -19.82
CA ILE A 62 -6.19 5.87 -19.20
C ILE A 62 -6.47 5.29 -17.81
N ILE A 63 -7.33 5.95 -17.05
CA ILE A 63 -7.74 5.48 -15.71
C ILE A 63 -8.50 4.17 -15.81
N LEU A 64 -9.45 4.06 -16.74
CA LEU A 64 -10.26 2.85 -16.91
C LEU A 64 -9.40 1.66 -17.34
N GLU A 65 -8.39 1.87 -18.18
CA GLU A 65 -7.41 0.85 -18.55
C GLU A 65 -6.58 0.42 -17.33
N ALA A 66 -6.06 1.37 -16.54
CA ALA A 66 -5.29 1.09 -15.33
C ALA A 66 -6.11 0.32 -14.27
N ILE A 67 -7.36 0.70 -14.08
CA ILE A 67 -8.29 -0.01 -13.18
C ILE A 67 -8.58 -1.43 -13.70
N HIS A 68 -8.76 -1.59 -14.99
CA HIS A 68 -8.96 -2.92 -15.59
C HIS A 68 -7.77 -3.85 -15.31
N ASP A 69 -6.54 -3.38 -15.50
CA ASP A 69 -5.33 -4.14 -15.23
C ASP A 69 -5.21 -4.47 -13.73
N PHE A 70 -5.51 -3.52 -12.86
CA PHE A 70 -5.58 -3.74 -11.42
C PHE A 70 -6.58 -4.84 -11.05
N GLU A 71 -7.79 -4.83 -11.60
CA GLU A 71 -8.81 -5.85 -11.30
C GLU A 71 -8.38 -7.26 -11.77
N ILE A 72 -7.61 -7.36 -12.87
CA ILE A 72 -7.04 -8.62 -13.31
C ILE A 72 -6.00 -9.11 -12.30
N ASP A 73 -5.09 -8.24 -11.88
CA ASP A 73 -4.00 -8.60 -10.95
C ASP A 73 -4.53 -9.01 -9.57
N MET A 74 -5.65 -8.42 -9.13
CA MET A 74 -6.26 -8.76 -7.84
C MET A 74 -6.69 -10.23 -7.73
N GLN A 75 -6.77 -10.97 -8.84
CA GLN A 75 -7.02 -12.41 -8.83
C GLN A 75 -5.81 -13.23 -8.34
N TYR A 76 -4.62 -12.64 -8.31
CA TYR A 76 -3.35 -13.27 -7.94
C TYR A 76 -2.75 -12.70 -6.65
N ILE A 77 -3.37 -11.71 -6.06
CA ILE A 77 -2.91 -11.01 -4.86
C ILE A 77 -3.69 -11.51 -3.64
N SER A 78 -3.00 -11.74 -2.54
CA SER A 78 -3.61 -12.13 -1.27
C SER A 78 -4.21 -10.91 -0.56
N VAL A 79 -5.51 -10.93 -0.34
CA VAL A 79 -6.27 -9.80 0.24
C VAL A 79 -6.56 -10.06 1.71
N ILE A 80 -6.16 -9.12 2.57
CA ILE A 80 -6.45 -9.14 4.00
C ILE A 80 -7.75 -8.38 4.27
N ALA A 81 -8.75 -9.09 4.78
CA ALA A 81 -10.02 -8.49 5.15
C ALA A 81 -9.86 -7.51 6.32
N VAL A 82 -10.59 -6.40 6.27
CA VAL A 82 -10.67 -5.44 7.38
C VAL A 82 -11.75 -5.90 8.35
N ASP A 83 -11.37 -6.76 9.25
CA ASP A 83 -12.22 -7.32 10.30
C ASP A 83 -12.10 -6.56 11.63
N GLU A 84 -12.79 -7.05 12.66
CA GLU A 84 -12.78 -6.43 13.99
C GLU A 84 -11.38 -6.40 14.62
N LEU A 85 -10.56 -7.41 14.38
CA LEU A 85 -9.18 -7.46 14.87
C LEU A 85 -8.35 -6.32 14.28
N ILE A 86 -8.44 -6.13 12.96
CA ILE A 86 -7.74 -5.04 12.25
C ILE A 86 -8.23 -3.67 12.73
N ILE A 87 -9.54 -3.50 12.90
CA ILE A 87 -10.13 -2.24 13.40
C ILE A 87 -9.62 -1.94 14.80
N ASN A 88 -9.62 -2.90 15.73
CA ASN A 88 -9.15 -2.68 17.09
C ASN A 88 -7.64 -2.39 17.13
N LYS A 89 -6.85 -3.08 16.32
CA LYS A 89 -5.41 -2.82 16.20
C LYS A 89 -5.14 -1.43 15.64
N SER A 90 -5.89 -0.99 14.64
CA SER A 90 -5.74 0.36 14.06
C SER A 90 -6.00 1.48 15.05
N LYS A 91 -7.01 1.32 15.94
CA LYS A 91 -7.25 2.27 17.06
C LYS A 91 -6.02 2.38 17.96
N SER A 92 -5.42 1.26 18.34
CA SER A 92 -4.21 1.23 19.17
C SER A 92 -3.03 1.92 18.49
N LEU A 93 -2.87 1.75 17.19
CA LEU A 93 -1.83 2.43 16.39
C LEU A 93 -2.06 3.94 16.35
N ILE A 94 -3.31 4.40 16.20
CA ILE A 94 -3.64 5.83 16.25
C ILE A 94 -3.33 6.43 17.62
N ILE A 95 -3.66 5.75 18.70
CA ILE A 95 -3.31 6.19 20.07
C ILE A 95 -1.79 6.33 20.20
N LYS A 96 -1.03 5.38 19.71
CA LYS A 96 0.42 5.35 19.85
C LYS A 96 1.16 6.34 18.94
N PHE A 97 0.71 6.49 17.68
CA PHE A 97 1.45 7.20 16.65
C PHE A 97 0.71 8.41 16.05
N GLY A 98 -0.55 8.63 16.42
CA GLY A 98 -1.37 9.71 15.87
C GLY A 98 -0.74 11.10 16.05
N MET A 99 -0.13 11.36 17.21
CA MET A 99 0.57 12.63 17.46
C MET A 99 1.95 12.69 16.79
N LYS A 100 2.72 11.60 16.88
CA LYS A 100 4.11 11.59 16.38
C LYS A 100 4.17 11.64 14.84
N HIS A 101 3.32 10.88 14.17
CA HIS A 101 3.37 10.70 12.72
C HIS A 101 2.13 11.25 12.00
N ALA A 102 1.22 11.92 12.69
CA ALA A 102 -0.06 12.37 12.12
C ALA A 102 -0.81 11.23 11.40
N LEU A 103 -0.79 10.03 11.99
CA LEU A 103 -1.37 8.82 11.43
C LEU A 103 -2.89 8.97 11.26
N ARG A 104 -3.39 8.73 10.05
CA ARG A 104 -4.81 8.83 9.71
C ARG A 104 -5.46 7.44 9.67
N THR A 105 -6.79 7.42 9.60
CA THR A 105 -7.60 6.18 9.67
C THR A 105 -7.17 5.13 8.65
N LEU A 106 -7.07 5.47 7.36
CA LEU A 106 -6.72 4.51 6.32
C LEU A 106 -5.28 4.01 6.46
N ASP A 107 -4.34 4.92 6.83
CA ASP A 107 -2.94 4.56 7.09
C ASP A 107 -2.85 3.55 8.24
N ALA A 108 -3.60 3.79 9.33
CA ALA A 108 -3.64 2.90 10.48
C ALA A 108 -4.23 1.52 10.14
N LEU A 109 -5.22 1.45 9.25
CA LEU A 109 -5.82 0.18 8.82
C LEU A 109 -4.85 -0.63 7.95
N HIS A 110 -4.09 0.00 7.05
CA HIS A 110 -3.03 -0.69 6.30
C HIS A 110 -1.94 -1.22 7.22
N LEU A 111 -1.45 -0.39 8.14
CA LEU A 111 -0.42 -0.78 9.10
C LEU A 111 -0.90 -1.88 10.06
N ALA A 112 -2.16 -1.84 10.50
CA ALA A 112 -2.75 -2.91 11.30
C ALA A 112 -2.83 -4.22 10.52
N SER A 113 -3.14 -4.16 9.23
CA SER A 113 -3.23 -5.35 8.37
C SER A 113 -1.86 -6.02 8.20
N VAL A 114 -0.81 -5.25 7.89
CA VAL A 114 0.54 -5.82 7.76
C VAL A 114 1.08 -6.32 9.10
N ASP A 115 0.78 -5.65 10.20
CA ASP A 115 1.26 -6.04 11.54
C ASP A 115 0.67 -7.39 11.99
N VAL A 116 -0.58 -7.70 11.62
CA VAL A 116 -1.17 -9.02 11.86
C VAL A 116 -0.41 -10.11 11.11
N ILE A 117 -0.06 -9.89 9.85
CA ILE A 117 0.71 -10.87 9.06
C ILE A 117 2.13 -10.99 9.59
N ALA A 118 2.78 -9.88 9.94
CA ALA A 118 4.13 -9.86 10.50
C ALA A 118 4.26 -10.67 11.80
N GLY A 119 3.16 -10.86 12.53
CA GLY A 119 3.10 -11.75 13.68
C GLY A 119 3.09 -13.25 13.33
N MET A 120 2.87 -13.61 12.07
CA MET A 120 2.76 -15.00 11.60
C MET A 120 3.90 -15.42 10.67
N GLU A 121 4.40 -14.48 9.86
CA GLU A 121 5.43 -14.74 8.85
C GLU A 121 6.30 -13.51 8.59
N GLU A 122 7.48 -13.73 7.99
CA GLU A 122 8.33 -12.62 7.58
C GLU A 122 7.71 -11.89 6.38
N ILE A 123 7.44 -10.60 6.55
CA ILE A 123 6.85 -9.75 5.52
C ILE A 123 7.53 -8.38 5.48
N THR A 124 7.61 -7.79 4.31
CA THR A 124 8.13 -6.43 4.11
C THR A 124 6.98 -5.49 3.70
N PHE A 125 6.80 -4.43 4.45
CA PHE A 125 5.84 -3.38 4.12
C PHE A 125 6.39 -2.48 3.02
N VAL A 126 5.62 -2.28 1.95
CA VAL A 126 6.01 -1.49 0.78
C VAL A 126 5.05 -0.33 0.62
N THR A 127 5.58 0.87 0.64
CA THR A 127 4.79 2.13 0.59
C THR A 127 5.49 3.18 -0.27
N ALA A 128 4.75 4.19 -0.72
CA ALA A 128 5.28 5.43 -1.28
C ALA A 128 5.02 6.64 -0.38
N ASP A 129 4.43 6.42 0.80
CA ASP A 129 4.14 7.47 1.78
C ASP A 129 5.20 7.47 2.88
N VAL A 130 5.89 8.62 3.04
CA VAL A 130 6.96 8.80 4.04
C VAL A 130 6.43 8.61 5.46
N ARG A 131 5.23 9.13 5.78
CA ARG A 131 4.66 9.00 7.13
C ARG A 131 4.32 7.55 7.47
N GLN A 132 3.78 6.80 6.51
CA GLN A 132 3.54 5.38 6.69
C GLN A 132 4.84 4.60 6.86
N ALA A 133 5.88 4.92 6.05
CA ALA A 133 7.19 4.30 6.19
C ALA A 133 7.81 4.58 7.57
N ASP A 134 7.77 5.81 8.04
CA ASP A 134 8.31 6.19 9.35
C ASP A 134 7.55 5.50 10.48
N THR A 135 6.22 5.43 10.39
CA THR A 135 5.40 4.73 11.38
C THR A 135 5.69 3.23 11.39
N ALA A 136 5.78 2.61 10.21
CA ALA A 136 6.11 1.18 10.07
C ALA A 136 7.49 0.85 10.65
N ASN A 137 8.49 1.71 10.42
CA ASN A 137 9.82 1.56 11.02
C ASN A 137 9.77 1.66 12.56
N ASP A 138 9.00 2.60 13.12
CA ASP A 138 8.81 2.72 14.57
C ASP A 138 8.03 1.53 15.17
N MET A 139 7.21 0.84 14.37
CA MET A 139 6.56 -0.42 14.73
C MET A 139 7.54 -1.61 14.70
N GLY A 140 8.74 -1.44 14.15
CA GLY A 140 9.73 -2.51 13.96
C GLY A 140 9.48 -3.37 12.72
N LEU A 141 8.64 -2.92 11.79
CA LEU A 141 8.40 -3.61 10.52
C LEU A 141 9.56 -3.39 9.54
N LYS A 142 9.91 -4.44 8.82
CA LYS A 142 10.77 -4.31 7.64
C LYS A 142 10.03 -3.50 6.58
N THR A 143 10.60 -2.37 6.16
CA THR A 143 9.89 -1.39 5.33
C THR A 143 10.73 -0.96 4.13
N ILE A 144 10.08 -0.84 2.98
CA ILE A 144 10.64 -0.26 1.75
C ILE A 144 9.78 0.93 1.34
N ASN A 145 10.37 2.12 1.27
CA ASN A 145 9.75 3.25 0.60
C ASN A 145 10.23 3.29 -0.85
N VAL A 146 9.29 3.17 -1.81
CA VAL A 146 9.61 3.04 -3.24
C VAL A 146 10.01 4.36 -3.91
N ILE A 147 9.77 5.50 -3.27
CA ILE A 147 10.14 6.82 -3.80
C ILE A 147 11.44 7.36 -3.20
N THR A 148 11.98 6.76 -2.14
CA THR A 148 13.29 7.13 -1.61
C THR A 148 14.39 6.42 -2.40
N PHE A 149 15.28 7.19 -3.00
CA PHE A 149 16.50 6.64 -3.60
C PHE A 149 17.39 6.16 -2.48
N SER A 150 17.71 4.87 -2.47
CA SER A 150 18.85 4.38 -1.68
C SER A 150 20.09 5.03 -2.24
N SER A 151 20.65 5.96 -1.49
CA SER A 151 21.99 6.51 -1.76
C SER A 151 23.04 5.44 -1.64
#